data_03446236ed7dacec8e68be1007cbf4e7
#
_entry.id   03446236ed7dacec8e68be1007cbf4e7
#
_cell.length_a   1.000
_cell.length_b   1.000
_cell.length_c   1.000
_cell.angle_alpha   90.00
_cell.angle_beta   90.00
_cell.angle_gamma   90.00
#
_symmetry.space_group_name_H-M   'P 1'
#
loop_
_entity.id
_entity.type
_entity.pdbx_description
1 polymer ?
#
loop_
_entity_poly.entity_id
_entity_poly.type
_entity_poly.pdbx_seq_one_letter_code
_entity_poly.pdbx_strand_id
1 'polypeptide(L)'
;NRIALLVYPEFSLQEVTNLIYLFRWHFDTVTDVIYTEKEIVKSEEGLTVMPVKTCDEFSAQDYDCLILPGCSDIRMAIRNKKLNDFLRSFKDNQSFIIGAICAGPLFLQQAGLLKGKNILIPYL
;
A
#
# COMPACT_ATOMS: atom_id res chain seq x y z
N ASN A 1 -4.36 -17.33 -2.47
CA ASN A 1 -3.49 -16.17 -2.68
C ASN A 1 -4.26 -14.89 -2.40
N ARG A 2 -3.71 -14.04 -1.55
CA ARG A 2 -4.34 -12.80 -1.14
C ARG A 2 -3.29 -11.70 -0.98
N ILE A 3 -3.58 -10.52 -1.57
CA ILE A 3 -2.72 -9.35 -1.42
C ILE A 3 -3.48 -8.22 -0.73
N ALA A 4 -2.76 -7.34 -0.08
CA ALA A 4 -3.30 -6.15 0.55
C ALA A 4 -2.90 -4.93 -0.26
N LEU A 5 -3.87 -4.08 -0.58
CA LEU A 5 -3.63 -2.78 -1.20
C LEU A 5 -3.86 -1.70 -0.14
N LEU A 6 -2.79 -1.05 0.28
CA LEU A 6 -2.89 0.05 1.23
C LEU A 6 -3.28 1.31 0.45
N VAL A 7 -4.36 1.94 0.89
CA VAL A 7 -4.82 3.17 0.23
C VAL A 7 -4.71 4.35 1.20
N TYR A 8 -4.69 5.52 0.66
CA TYR A 8 -4.69 6.80 1.37
C TYR A 8 -5.29 7.85 0.44
N PRO A 9 -5.79 8.99 0.97
CA PRO A 9 -6.41 10.00 0.12
C PRO A 9 -5.52 10.41 -1.05
N GLU A 10 -6.13 10.52 -2.24
CA GLU A 10 -5.48 10.89 -3.50
C GLU A 10 -4.51 9.82 -4.02
N PHE A 11 -4.68 8.56 -3.61
CA PHE A 11 -3.84 7.47 -4.13
C PHE A 11 -4.10 7.28 -5.64
N SER A 12 -3.09 6.78 -6.34
CA SER A 12 -3.18 6.55 -7.79
C SER A 12 -3.73 5.16 -8.08
N LEU A 13 -5.01 5.10 -8.38
CA LEU A 13 -5.68 3.84 -8.71
C LEU A 13 -5.16 3.27 -10.04
N GLN A 14 -4.90 4.14 -11.03
CA GLN A 14 -4.45 3.71 -12.34
C GLN A 14 -3.12 2.96 -12.29
N GLU A 15 -2.26 3.26 -11.33
CA GLU A 15 -0.95 2.62 -11.22
C GLU A 15 -1.02 1.17 -10.79
N VAL A 16 -2.12 0.77 -10.13
CA VAL A 16 -2.23 -0.57 -9.55
C VAL A 16 -3.27 -1.45 -10.24
N THR A 17 -4.16 -0.89 -11.05
CA THR A 17 -5.28 -1.67 -11.62
C THR A 17 -4.80 -2.78 -12.55
N ASN A 18 -3.80 -2.55 -13.39
CA ASN A 18 -3.26 -3.60 -14.27
C ASN A 18 -2.63 -4.73 -13.46
N LEU A 19 -1.90 -4.39 -12.41
CA LEU A 19 -1.27 -5.38 -11.55
C LEU A 19 -2.32 -6.23 -10.85
N ILE A 20 -3.36 -5.60 -10.31
CA ILE A 20 -4.47 -6.28 -9.64
C ILE A 20 -5.21 -7.19 -10.61
N TYR A 21 -5.44 -6.71 -11.84
CA TYR A 21 -6.07 -7.47 -12.90
C TYR A 21 -5.26 -8.74 -13.23
N LEU A 22 -3.95 -8.60 -13.41
CA LEU A 22 -3.08 -9.72 -13.71
C LEU A 22 -3.06 -10.74 -12.58
N PHE A 23 -2.95 -10.30 -11.34
CA PHE A 23 -3.00 -11.19 -10.18
C PHE A 23 -4.33 -11.94 -10.10
N ARG A 24 -5.42 -11.25 -10.34
CA ARG A 24 -6.76 -11.85 -10.28
C ARG A 24 -6.93 -12.96 -11.31
N TRP A 25 -6.54 -12.70 -12.55
CA TRP A 25 -6.86 -13.59 -13.67
C TRP A 25 -5.79 -14.64 -13.96
N HIS A 26 -4.52 -14.36 -13.62
CA HIS A 26 -3.44 -15.30 -13.88
C HIS A 26 -3.01 -16.09 -12.65
N PHE A 27 -3.26 -15.57 -11.46
CA PHE A 27 -2.80 -16.19 -10.20
C PHE A 27 -3.92 -16.44 -9.21
N ASP A 28 -5.17 -16.20 -9.61
CA ASP A 28 -6.35 -16.39 -8.76
C ASP A 28 -6.20 -15.70 -7.39
N THR A 29 -5.75 -14.46 -7.40
CA THR A 29 -5.44 -13.69 -6.20
C THR A 29 -6.60 -12.75 -5.86
N VAL A 30 -6.95 -12.69 -4.58
CA VAL A 30 -7.93 -11.73 -4.05
C VAL A 30 -7.16 -10.51 -3.52
N THR A 31 -7.67 -9.31 -3.80
CA THR A 31 -7.09 -8.06 -3.30
C THR A 31 -8.00 -7.44 -2.26
N ASP A 32 -7.47 -7.26 -1.05
CA ASP A 32 -8.17 -6.54 0.01
C ASP A 32 -7.65 -5.11 0.10
N VAL A 33 -8.57 -4.15 0.11
CA VAL A 33 -8.23 -2.74 0.32
C VAL A 33 -8.11 -2.47 1.81
N ILE A 34 -6.99 -1.86 2.22
CA ILE A 34 -6.67 -1.59 3.64
C ILE A 34 -6.46 -0.09 3.82
N TYR A 35 -6.97 0.46 4.90
CA TYR A 35 -6.73 1.84 5.31
C TYR A 35 -6.66 1.94 6.82
N THR A 36 -6.23 3.09 7.34
CA THR A 36 -6.15 3.32 8.79
C THR A 36 -7.54 3.37 9.44
N GLU A 37 -8.54 3.82 8.72
CA GLU A 37 -9.92 3.95 9.20
C GLU A 37 -10.89 3.21 8.28
N LYS A 38 -12.05 2.82 8.82
CA LYS A 38 -13.09 2.17 8.04
C LYS A 38 -14.01 3.22 7.41
N GLU A 39 -13.47 3.94 6.44
CA GLU A 39 -14.16 5.02 5.76
C GLU A 39 -13.78 5.07 4.30
N ILE A 40 -14.59 5.74 3.50
CA ILE A 40 -14.36 5.88 2.05
C ILE A 40 -13.07 6.65 1.82
N VAL A 41 -12.23 6.13 0.91
CA VAL A 41 -11.01 6.80 0.47
C VAL A 41 -11.15 7.14 -1.01
N LYS A 42 -10.87 8.38 -1.37
CA LYS A 42 -10.99 8.86 -2.74
C LYS A 42 -9.63 8.83 -3.43
N SER A 43 -9.58 8.24 -4.62
CA SER A 43 -8.37 8.20 -5.44
C SER A 43 -8.15 9.53 -6.15
N GLU A 44 -6.95 9.72 -6.72
CA GLU A 44 -6.64 10.92 -7.50
C GLU A 44 -7.50 11.03 -8.76
N GLU A 45 -8.03 9.91 -9.25
CA GLU A 45 -8.96 9.89 -10.38
C GLU A 45 -10.39 10.28 -10.00
N GLY A 46 -10.66 10.50 -8.71
CA GLY A 46 -11.99 10.84 -8.23
C GLY A 46 -12.87 9.64 -7.91
N LEU A 47 -12.34 8.44 -7.96
CA LEU A 47 -13.09 7.23 -7.62
C LEU A 47 -12.95 6.92 -6.13
N THR A 48 -14.02 6.43 -5.53
CA THR A 48 -14.01 6.08 -4.11
C THR A 48 -13.90 4.58 -3.93
N VAL A 49 -13.13 4.18 -2.90
CA VAL A 49 -13.04 2.78 -2.48
C VAL A 49 -13.35 2.70 -1.00
N MET A 50 -13.86 1.54 -0.59
CA MET A 50 -14.15 1.27 0.82
C MET A 50 -13.21 0.17 1.32
N PRO A 51 -12.40 0.44 2.36
CA PRO A 51 -11.53 -0.59 2.91
C PRO A 51 -12.33 -1.75 3.48
N VAL A 52 -11.83 -2.95 3.29
CA VAL A 52 -12.43 -4.15 3.91
C VAL A 52 -11.83 -4.41 5.28
N LYS A 53 -10.63 -3.87 5.55
CA LYS A 53 -9.97 -3.96 6.86
C LYS A 53 -9.25 -2.66 7.17
N THR A 54 -9.13 -2.37 8.46
CA THR A 54 -8.24 -1.31 8.92
C THR A 54 -6.83 -1.85 9.12
N CYS A 55 -5.86 -0.96 9.27
CA CYS A 55 -4.49 -1.35 9.59
C CYS A 55 -4.40 -2.12 10.92
N ASP A 56 -5.27 -1.79 11.88
CA ASP A 56 -5.31 -2.48 13.17
C ASP A 56 -5.80 -3.93 13.04
N GLU A 57 -6.64 -4.21 12.06
CA GLU A 57 -7.18 -5.54 11.80
C GLU A 57 -6.28 -6.39 10.91
N PHE A 58 -5.23 -5.79 10.35
CA PHE A 58 -4.35 -6.47 9.41
C PHE A 58 -3.46 -7.49 10.11
N SER A 59 -3.29 -8.66 9.48
CA SER A 59 -2.31 -9.65 9.89
C SER A 59 -1.50 -10.08 8.67
N ALA A 60 -0.18 -9.97 8.76
CA ALA A 60 0.73 -10.32 7.66
C ALA A 60 0.61 -11.81 7.27
N GLN A 61 0.17 -12.65 8.19
CA GLN A 61 -0.01 -14.08 7.92
C GLN A 61 -1.11 -14.36 6.90
N ASP A 62 -2.05 -13.43 6.76
CA ASP A 62 -3.20 -13.60 5.86
C ASP A 62 -2.90 -13.15 4.43
N TYR A 63 -1.72 -12.56 4.17
CA TYR A 63 -1.40 -11.93 2.89
C TYR A 63 -0.04 -12.35 2.38
N ASP A 64 0.07 -12.41 1.05
CA ASP A 64 1.33 -12.70 0.37
C ASP A 64 2.19 -11.45 0.24
N CYS A 65 1.56 -10.28 0.11
CA CYS A 65 2.29 -9.02 0.01
C CYS A 65 1.37 -7.82 0.29
N LEU A 66 2.00 -6.67 0.45
CA LEU A 66 1.35 -5.37 0.60
C LEU A 66 1.78 -4.47 -0.55
N ILE A 67 0.82 -3.82 -1.20
CA ILE A 67 1.08 -2.90 -2.31
C ILE A 67 0.77 -1.47 -1.87
N LEU A 68 1.72 -0.55 -2.13
CA LEU A 68 1.57 0.87 -1.86
C LEU A 68 1.57 1.62 -3.20
N PRO A 69 0.42 2.20 -3.62
CA PRO A 69 0.39 3.04 -4.82
C PRO A 69 1.03 4.40 -4.56
N GLY A 70 1.32 5.13 -5.64
CA GLY A 70 1.66 6.54 -5.51
C GLY A 70 0.44 7.38 -5.15
N CYS A 71 0.63 8.68 -4.98
CA CYS A 71 -0.48 9.60 -4.76
C CYS A 71 -0.11 11.00 -5.28
N SER A 72 -1.13 11.76 -5.66
CA SER A 72 -0.93 13.11 -6.23
C SER A 72 -0.49 14.11 -5.18
N ASP A 73 -0.93 13.96 -3.93
CA ASP A 73 -0.50 14.82 -2.83
C ASP A 73 -0.09 13.97 -1.63
N ILE A 74 1.20 13.69 -1.55
CA ILE A 74 1.76 12.85 -0.50
C ILE A 74 1.85 13.56 0.85
N ARG A 75 1.74 14.91 0.89
CA ARG A 75 2.00 15.67 2.11
C ARG A 75 1.07 15.31 3.27
N MET A 76 -0.22 15.15 2.98
CA MET A 76 -1.18 14.76 4.02
C MET A 76 -1.02 13.30 4.43
N ALA A 77 -0.84 12.43 3.45
CA ALA A 77 -0.70 11.00 3.74
C ALA A 77 0.56 10.69 4.54
N ILE A 78 1.67 11.38 4.24
CA ILE A 78 2.94 11.14 4.92
C ILE A 78 2.90 11.62 6.39
N ARG A 79 1.98 12.50 6.74
CA ARG A 79 1.77 12.98 8.12
C ARG A 79 0.85 12.08 8.93
N ASN A 80 0.22 11.10 8.31
CA ASN A 80 -0.70 10.20 9.01
C ASN A 80 0.09 9.27 9.93
N LYS A 81 -0.01 9.53 11.24
CA LYS A 81 0.76 8.79 12.25
C LYS A 81 0.40 7.30 12.25
N LYS A 82 -0.89 6.98 12.16
CA LYS A 82 -1.33 5.57 12.14
C LYS A 82 -0.79 4.82 10.95
N LEU A 83 -0.75 5.48 9.78
CA LEU A 83 -0.20 4.90 8.56
C LEU A 83 1.30 4.61 8.74
N ASN A 84 2.04 5.58 9.25
CA ASN A 84 3.47 5.42 9.49
C ASN A 84 3.75 4.33 10.52
N ASP A 85 2.97 4.29 11.62
CA ASP A 85 3.12 3.27 12.65
C ASP A 85 2.84 1.87 12.09
N PHE A 86 1.82 1.75 11.24
CA PHE A 86 1.51 0.49 10.56
C PHE A 86 2.68 0.01 9.72
N LEU A 87 3.23 0.89 8.88
CA LEU A 87 4.36 0.53 8.04
C LEU A 87 5.61 0.21 8.86
N ARG A 88 5.85 0.96 9.93
CA ARG A 88 6.99 0.72 10.81
C ARG A 88 6.91 -0.67 11.48
N SER A 89 5.73 -1.21 11.68
CA SER A 89 5.55 -2.53 12.28
C SER A 89 6.20 -3.65 11.46
N PHE A 90 6.45 -3.44 10.16
CA PHE A 90 7.09 -4.43 9.30
C PHE A 90 8.60 -4.51 9.49
N LYS A 91 9.21 -3.66 10.31
CA LYS A 91 10.65 -3.73 10.59
C LYS A 91 11.06 -5.09 11.16
N ASP A 92 10.16 -5.71 11.92
CA ASP A 92 10.43 -7.01 12.55
C ASP A 92 10.02 -8.18 11.67
N ASN A 93 9.52 -7.93 10.46
CA ASN A 93 9.10 -8.95 9.51
C ASN A 93 9.70 -8.66 8.14
N GLN A 94 11.00 -8.83 8.02
CA GLN A 94 11.74 -8.46 6.80
C GLN A 94 11.51 -9.42 5.63
N SER A 95 10.94 -10.60 5.89
CA SER A 95 10.61 -11.55 4.83
C SER A 95 9.29 -11.19 4.12
N PHE A 96 8.48 -10.31 4.71
CA PHE A 96 7.22 -9.92 4.10
C PHE A 96 7.47 -8.98 2.91
N ILE A 97 6.79 -9.26 1.79
CA ILE A 97 7.01 -8.52 0.55
C ILE A 97 6.15 -7.26 0.54
N ILE A 98 6.80 -6.12 0.31
CA ILE A 98 6.11 -4.83 0.15
C ILE A 98 6.49 -4.27 -1.21
N GLY A 99 5.49 -4.09 -2.08
CA GLY A 99 5.66 -3.44 -3.39
C GLY A 99 5.21 -1.99 -3.31
N ALA A 100 6.09 -1.06 -3.69
CA ALA A 100 5.77 0.36 -3.66
C ALA A 100 6.00 0.95 -5.05
N ILE A 101 5.03 1.74 -5.52
CA ILE A 101 5.00 2.26 -6.88
C ILE A 101 5.07 3.79 -6.82
N CYS A 102 5.84 4.40 -7.73
CA CYS A 102 5.96 5.84 -7.89
C CYS A 102 6.37 6.54 -6.58
N ALA A 103 5.47 7.30 -5.94
CA ALA A 103 5.74 7.97 -4.67
C ALA A 103 5.64 7.04 -3.45
N GLY A 104 5.17 5.80 -3.62
CA GLY A 104 5.04 4.84 -2.54
C GLY A 104 6.31 4.62 -1.73
N PRO A 105 7.52 4.54 -2.34
CA PRO A 105 8.76 4.38 -1.60
C PRO A 105 9.03 5.44 -0.54
N LEU A 106 8.48 6.65 -0.69
CA LEU A 106 8.64 7.70 0.32
C LEU A 106 8.01 7.32 1.67
N PHE A 107 6.90 6.58 1.66
CA PHE A 107 6.29 6.07 2.88
C PHE A 107 7.21 5.06 3.56
N LEU A 108 7.85 4.21 2.78
CA LEU A 108 8.76 3.19 3.31
C LEU A 108 10.03 3.83 3.88
N GLN A 109 10.53 4.88 3.22
CA GLN A 109 11.68 5.62 3.71
C GLN A 109 11.37 6.27 5.05
N GLN A 110 10.21 6.93 5.17
CA GLN A 110 9.79 7.57 6.42
C GLN A 110 9.65 6.55 7.56
N ALA A 111 9.17 5.36 7.26
CA ALA A 111 9.03 4.28 8.24
C ALA A 111 10.36 3.60 8.58
N GLY A 112 11.43 3.93 7.87
CA GLY A 112 12.76 3.35 8.09
C GLY A 112 12.92 1.95 7.52
N LEU A 113 12.08 1.55 6.57
CA LEU A 113 12.09 0.19 6.01
C LEU A 113 13.08 0.01 4.87
N LEU A 114 13.62 1.10 4.32
CA LEU A 114 14.51 1.05 3.15
C LEU A 114 15.98 1.03 3.53
N LYS A 115 16.31 1.22 4.79
CA LYS A 115 17.70 1.26 5.25
C LYS A 115 18.37 -0.10 4.99
N GLY A 116 19.47 -0.07 4.24
CA GLY A 116 20.23 -1.27 3.92
C GLY A 116 19.61 -2.14 2.82
N LYS A 117 18.57 -1.66 2.14
CA LYS A 117 17.89 -2.38 1.07
C LYS A 117 18.27 -1.84 -0.30
N ASN A 118 18.39 -2.73 -1.27
CA ASN A 118 18.52 -2.33 -2.67
C ASN A 118 17.16 -1.91 -3.20
N ILE A 119 17.10 -0.70 -3.75
CA ILE A 119 15.85 -0.13 -4.22
C ILE A 119 15.97 0.19 -5.70
N LEU A 120 14.98 -0.27 -6.47
CA LEU A 120 14.80 0.16 -7.85
C LEU A 120 13.73 1.25 -7.86
N ILE A 121 14.16 2.49 -8.17
CA ILE A 121 13.23 3.60 -8.33
C ILE A 121 13.07 3.81 -9.84
N PRO A 122 11.88 3.54 -10.41
CA PRO A 122 11.66 3.82 -11.80
C PRO A 122 11.66 5.32 -12.05
N TYR A 123 12.38 5.75 -13.06
CA TYR A 123 12.31 7.12 -13.54
C TYR A 123 11.05 7.28 -14.36
N LEU A 124 10.30 8.29 -14.03
CA LEU A 124 9.12 8.67 -14.82
C LEU A 124 9.53 9.53 -16.01
#